data_55eca8ef3fe11c35ba2e310072da2785
#
_entry.id   55eca8ef3fe11c35ba2e310072da2785
#
_cell.length_a   1.000
_cell.length_b   1.000
_cell.length_c   1.000
_cell.angle_alpha   90.00
_cell.angle_beta   90.00
_cell.angle_gamma   90.00
#
_symmetry.space_group_name_H-M   'P 1'
#
loop_
_entity.id
_entity.type
_entity.pdbx_description
1 polymer ?
#
loop_
_entity_poly.entity_id
_entity_poly.type
_entity_poly.pdbx_seq_one_letter_code
_entity_poly.pdbx_strand_id
1 'polypeptide(L)'
;MTLSSDVLQYHRRVLTSAAVRAGYAHTCRYEEPAARREIARMTGVVMSVCGPGRGPNTPTTLIEALHRPLAQIAPELFADSVMGSLTVLDGGELSDDVYAEGCEDIVELLSGGVDPARRWLPTWAWMHGELVEREAFQQINEGASETEYTAHRYFVVKHPAGEERPLAELFSQAVGMRKSVRYVPIPADQVFRGRFWWPCPVCQWPMHVDGEQVRCRFPLHNAVYFLRADSAKWRPKLQRRDGGVPRQPAARSFHREGPKRSMCVETAVWRHIVISGVSEVYLFERLDALRERGVEVQLWPGKDRYDLLVRVPATGWELRIDVKDYGCAVSLADRLRRKPPAAHTIVIPDYRGEAQRDELTEQLPNLTVLLVSEVLKAAKTEVRKAGRR
;
A
#
# COMPACT_ATOMS: atom_id res chain seq x y z
N MET A 1 -25.58 -26.12 -8.88
CA MET A 1 -25.26 -25.29 -10.06
C MET A 1 -23.94 -24.61 -9.77
N THR A 2 -22.88 -24.99 -10.45
CA THR A 2 -21.59 -24.30 -10.39
C THR A 2 -21.73 -22.95 -11.09
N LEU A 3 -21.48 -21.86 -10.39
CA LEU A 3 -21.45 -20.52 -10.98
C LEU A 3 -20.33 -20.47 -12.02
N SER A 4 -20.50 -19.74 -13.12
CA SER A 4 -19.40 -19.48 -14.04
C SER A 4 -18.28 -18.73 -13.32
N SER A 5 -17.02 -18.90 -13.76
CA SER A 5 -15.85 -18.23 -13.17
C SER A 5 -16.06 -16.72 -13.03
N ASP A 6 -16.62 -16.07 -14.06
CA ASP A 6 -16.85 -14.63 -14.08
C ASP A 6 -17.90 -14.17 -13.05
N VAL A 7 -18.97 -14.97 -12.88
CA VAL A 7 -20.02 -14.68 -11.88
C VAL A 7 -19.46 -14.88 -10.47
N LEU A 8 -18.65 -15.90 -10.26
CA LEU A 8 -17.99 -16.14 -8.98
C LEU A 8 -17.07 -14.99 -8.60
N GLN A 9 -16.25 -14.53 -9.54
CA GLN A 9 -15.34 -13.41 -9.35
C GLN A 9 -16.08 -12.10 -9.08
N TYR A 10 -17.15 -11.83 -9.81
CA TYR A 10 -18.03 -10.68 -9.56
C TYR A 10 -18.59 -10.70 -8.13
N HIS A 11 -19.12 -11.83 -7.66
CA HIS A 11 -19.68 -11.94 -6.31
C HIS A 11 -18.59 -11.79 -5.23
N ARG A 12 -17.39 -12.33 -5.44
CA ARG A 12 -16.24 -12.11 -4.55
C ARG A 12 -15.92 -10.62 -4.39
N ARG A 13 -15.79 -9.90 -5.50
CA ARG A 13 -15.54 -8.45 -5.51
C ARG A 13 -16.62 -7.67 -4.77
N VAL A 14 -17.89 -7.94 -5.06
CA VAL A 14 -19.03 -7.25 -4.44
C VAL A 14 -19.03 -7.50 -2.93
N LEU A 15 -18.83 -8.75 -2.49
CA LEU A 15 -18.81 -9.08 -1.06
C LEU A 15 -17.64 -8.44 -0.35
N THR A 16 -16.43 -8.53 -0.90
CA THR A 16 -15.23 -7.90 -0.31
C THR A 16 -15.41 -6.39 -0.20
N SER A 17 -15.89 -5.73 -1.26
CA SER A 17 -16.17 -4.29 -1.23
C SER A 17 -17.19 -3.92 -0.15
N ALA A 18 -18.29 -4.67 -0.06
CA ALA A 18 -19.31 -4.43 0.97
C ALA A 18 -18.77 -4.64 2.39
N ALA A 19 -17.96 -5.69 2.59
CA ALA A 19 -17.33 -6.00 3.87
C ALA A 19 -16.40 -4.87 4.33
N VAL A 20 -15.49 -4.42 3.47
CA VAL A 20 -14.53 -3.35 3.80
C VAL A 20 -15.24 -2.02 4.02
N ARG A 21 -16.28 -1.70 3.24
CA ARG A 21 -17.10 -0.49 3.44
C ARG A 21 -17.83 -0.51 4.77
N ALA A 22 -18.41 -1.65 5.15
CA ALA A 22 -19.04 -1.82 6.45
C ALA A 22 -18.03 -1.69 7.60
N GLY A 23 -16.85 -2.28 7.43
CA GLY A 23 -15.73 -2.16 8.38
C GLY A 23 -15.29 -0.70 8.56
N TYR A 24 -15.04 0.02 7.46
CA TYR A 24 -14.68 1.44 7.52
C TYR A 24 -15.79 2.29 8.18
N ALA A 25 -17.04 2.08 7.79
CA ALA A 25 -18.15 2.76 8.42
C ALA A 25 -18.25 2.46 9.93
N HIS A 26 -17.88 1.26 10.34
CA HIS A 26 -17.83 0.91 11.76
C HIS A 26 -16.77 1.70 12.53
N THR A 27 -15.59 1.92 11.98
CA THR A 27 -14.53 2.73 12.62
C THR A 27 -14.96 4.18 12.80
N CYS A 28 -15.74 4.74 11.87
CA CYS A 28 -16.22 6.13 11.90
C CYS A 28 -17.60 6.33 12.56
N ARG A 29 -18.21 5.30 13.13
CA ARG A 29 -19.63 5.29 13.58
C ARG A 29 -20.00 6.30 14.66
N TYR A 30 -19.04 6.81 15.39
CA TYR A 30 -19.27 7.80 16.44
C TYR A 30 -19.12 9.24 15.93
N GLU A 31 -18.32 9.44 14.88
CA GLU A 31 -18.02 10.74 14.32
C GLU A 31 -18.93 11.07 13.12
N GLU A 32 -19.36 10.04 12.39
CA GLU A 32 -20.13 10.19 11.16
C GLU A 32 -21.54 9.57 11.26
N PRO A 33 -22.60 10.41 11.32
CA PRO A 33 -23.98 9.92 11.47
C PRO A 33 -24.45 9.01 10.31
N ALA A 34 -23.86 9.15 9.11
CA ALA A 34 -24.20 8.33 7.95
C ALA A 34 -23.62 6.92 8.02
N ALA A 35 -22.61 6.68 8.87
CA ALA A 35 -21.92 5.40 8.96
C ALA A 35 -22.85 4.22 9.32
N ARG A 36 -23.79 4.43 10.23
CA ARG A 36 -24.76 3.39 10.63
C ARG A 36 -25.67 2.99 9.46
N ARG A 37 -26.08 3.94 8.63
CA ARG A 37 -26.88 3.67 7.43
C ARG A 37 -26.08 2.90 6.39
N GLU A 38 -24.79 3.21 6.28
CA GLU A 38 -23.88 2.51 5.38
C GLU A 38 -23.70 1.04 5.80
N ILE A 39 -23.50 0.77 7.09
CA ILE A 39 -23.41 -0.61 7.60
C ILE A 39 -24.69 -1.38 7.25
N ALA A 40 -25.88 -0.78 7.46
CA ALA A 40 -27.15 -1.42 7.13
C ALA A 40 -27.28 -1.70 5.62
N ARG A 41 -26.85 -0.78 4.75
CA ARG A 41 -26.83 -0.97 3.29
C ARG A 41 -25.91 -2.10 2.87
N MET A 42 -24.68 -2.13 3.41
CA MET A 42 -23.70 -3.17 3.10
C MET A 42 -24.16 -4.53 3.62
N THR A 43 -24.89 -4.58 4.73
CA THR A 43 -25.55 -5.81 5.19
C THR A 43 -26.51 -6.33 4.12
N GLY A 44 -27.33 -5.46 3.51
CA GLY A 44 -28.22 -5.84 2.41
C GLY A 44 -27.46 -6.36 1.18
N VAL A 45 -26.31 -5.77 0.84
CA VAL A 45 -25.45 -6.26 -0.25
C VAL A 45 -24.90 -7.65 0.05
N VAL A 46 -24.34 -7.86 1.26
CA VAL A 46 -23.84 -9.17 1.68
C VAL A 46 -24.94 -10.23 1.65
N MET A 47 -26.14 -9.90 2.16
CA MET A 47 -27.30 -10.80 2.08
C MET A 47 -27.67 -11.17 0.65
N SER A 48 -27.62 -10.21 -0.29
CA SER A 48 -27.95 -10.48 -1.70
C SER A 48 -26.95 -11.39 -2.37
N VAL A 49 -25.68 -11.32 -1.98
CA VAL A 49 -24.60 -12.17 -2.51
C VAL A 49 -24.60 -13.56 -1.88
N CYS A 50 -24.76 -13.64 -0.57
CA CYS A 50 -24.79 -14.92 0.17
C CYS A 50 -26.08 -15.73 -0.11
N GLY A 51 -27.16 -15.05 -0.46
CA GLY A 51 -28.46 -15.67 -0.66
C GLY A 51 -29.28 -15.88 0.63
N PRO A 52 -30.55 -16.26 0.51
CA PRO A 52 -31.47 -16.40 1.65
C PRO A 52 -30.98 -17.39 2.70
N GLY A 53 -31.02 -16.99 3.96
CA GLY A 53 -30.65 -17.84 5.10
C GLY A 53 -29.15 -18.14 5.24
N ARG A 54 -28.30 -17.48 4.45
CA ARG A 54 -26.85 -17.63 4.48
C ARG A 54 -26.15 -16.31 4.85
N GLY A 55 -25.08 -16.40 5.64
CA GLY A 55 -24.30 -15.24 6.06
C GLY A 55 -25.00 -14.30 7.05
N PRO A 56 -24.38 -13.16 7.36
CA PRO A 56 -24.93 -12.18 8.30
C PRO A 56 -26.16 -11.47 7.70
N ASN A 57 -27.19 -11.32 8.52
CA ASN A 57 -28.51 -10.78 8.11
C ASN A 57 -28.91 -9.50 8.84
N THR A 58 -28.10 -9.04 9.78
CA THR A 58 -28.26 -7.77 10.49
C THR A 58 -26.94 -6.99 10.51
N PRO A 59 -26.97 -5.65 10.69
CA PRO A 59 -25.75 -4.85 10.86
C PRO A 59 -24.84 -5.38 11.97
N THR A 60 -25.40 -5.81 13.09
CA THR A 60 -24.63 -6.36 14.21
C THR A 60 -23.93 -7.65 13.83
N THR A 61 -24.65 -8.62 13.25
CA THR A 61 -24.08 -9.90 12.83
C THR A 61 -23.06 -9.72 11.71
N LEU A 62 -23.22 -8.70 10.83
CA LEU A 62 -22.21 -8.36 9.84
C LEU A 62 -20.92 -7.88 10.53
N ILE A 63 -21.00 -6.91 11.43
CA ILE A 63 -19.81 -6.41 12.14
C ILE A 63 -19.10 -7.52 12.91
N GLU A 64 -19.83 -8.37 13.61
CA GLU A 64 -19.25 -9.55 14.29
C GLU A 64 -18.55 -10.51 13.31
N ALA A 65 -19.12 -10.72 12.13
CA ALA A 65 -18.53 -11.57 11.10
C ALA A 65 -17.25 -10.96 10.50
N LEU A 66 -17.14 -9.63 10.41
CA LEU A 66 -15.97 -8.94 9.87
C LEU A 66 -14.70 -9.10 10.72
N HIS A 67 -14.80 -9.57 11.96
CA HIS A 67 -13.67 -9.98 12.81
C HIS A 67 -13.13 -11.38 12.48
N ARG A 68 -13.68 -12.04 11.45
CA ARG A 68 -13.28 -13.37 10.99
C ARG A 68 -12.91 -13.32 9.51
N PRO A 69 -12.15 -14.30 9.00
CA PRO A 69 -11.84 -14.40 7.57
C PRO A 69 -13.10 -14.40 6.69
N LEU A 70 -13.06 -13.72 5.54
CA LEU A 70 -14.19 -13.63 4.60
C LEU A 70 -14.69 -15.01 4.14
N ALA A 71 -13.81 -16.01 4.07
CA ALA A 71 -14.20 -17.39 3.79
C ALA A 71 -15.19 -17.98 4.80
N GLN A 72 -15.26 -17.46 6.02
CA GLN A 72 -16.27 -17.87 7.02
C GLN A 72 -17.61 -17.18 6.80
N ILE A 73 -17.65 -16.04 6.12
CA ILE A 73 -18.88 -15.34 5.75
C ILE A 73 -19.54 -16.02 4.55
N ALA A 74 -18.75 -16.38 3.55
CA ALA A 74 -19.23 -17.00 2.31
C ALA A 74 -18.24 -18.07 1.80
N PRO A 75 -18.20 -19.27 2.42
CA PRO A 75 -17.23 -20.31 2.09
C PRO A 75 -17.24 -20.71 0.61
N GLU A 76 -18.44 -20.76 0.00
CA GLU A 76 -18.60 -21.14 -1.39
C GLU A 76 -17.97 -20.15 -2.38
N LEU A 77 -17.82 -18.88 -1.97
CA LEU A 77 -17.21 -17.85 -2.79
C LEU A 77 -15.68 -17.82 -2.67
N PHE A 78 -15.13 -18.20 -1.53
CA PHE A 78 -13.72 -17.98 -1.21
C PHE A 78 -12.89 -19.26 -1.02
N ALA A 79 -13.44 -20.45 -1.32
CA ALA A 79 -12.78 -21.74 -1.07
C ALA A 79 -11.34 -21.81 -1.65
N ASP A 80 -11.11 -21.19 -2.83
CA ASP A 80 -9.82 -21.23 -3.53
C ASP A 80 -9.26 -19.82 -3.74
N SER A 81 -9.59 -18.86 -2.87
CA SER A 81 -9.19 -17.46 -3.01
C SER A 81 -8.33 -16.97 -1.85
N VAL A 82 -7.20 -16.34 -2.16
CA VAL A 82 -6.36 -15.64 -1.18
C VAL A 82 -7.17 -14.61 -0.40
N MET A 83 -8.16 -13.96 -1.05
CA MET A 83 -9.08 -13.02 -0.40
C MET A 83 -9.94 -13.67 0.69
N GLY A 84 -10.07 -15.00 0.69
CA GLY A 84 -10.82 -15.72 1.72
C GLY A 84 -10.17 -15.64 3.11
N SER A 85 -8.88 -15.46 3.20
CA SER A 85 -8.16 -15.28 4.46
C SER A 85 -8.25 -13.86 5.04
N LEU A 86 -8.74 -12.89 4.24
CA LEU A 86 -8.85 -11.49 4.65
C LEU A 86 -9.80 -11.34 5.84
N THR A 87 -9.29 -10.78 6.93
CA THR A 87 -10.07 -10.32 8.09
C THR A 87 -10.21 -8.81 7.98
N VAL A 88 -11.44 -8.29 8.04
CA VAL A 88 -11.70 -6.87 7.78
C VAL A 88 -11.49 -6.00 9.02
N LEU A 89 -11.88 -6.48 10.19
CA LEU A 89 -11.78 -5.75 11.45
C LEU A 89 -10.87 -6.48 12.44
N ASP A 90 -9.99 -5.73 13.09
CA ASP A 90 -9.18 -6.17 14.21
C ASP A 90 -9.26 -5.14 15.33
N GLY A 91 -9.71 -5.56 16.54
CA GLY A 91 -9.85 -4.65 17.69
C GLY A 91 -10.80 -3.46 17.48
N GLY A 92 -11.70 -3.52 16.49
CA GLY A 92 -12.63 -2.42 16.14
C GLY A 92 -12.11 -1.42 15.13
N GLU A 93 -10.87 -1.59 14.65
CA GLU A 93 -10.23 -0.85 13.57
C GLU A 93 -10.19 -1.70 12.28
N LEU A 94 -9.93 -1.06 11.12
CA LEU A 94 -9.64 -1.83 9.91
C LEU A 94 -8.34 -2.61 10.11
N SER A 95 -8.37 -3.89 9.74
CA SER A 95 -7.19 -4.75 9.83
C SER A 95 -6.09 -4.30 8.86
N ASP A 96 -4.86 -4.67 9.17
CA ASP A 96 -3.73 -4.40 8.29
C ASP A 96 -3.82 -5.15 6.96
N ASP A 97 -4.53 -6.29 6.93
CA ASP A 97 -4.81 -7.03 5.70
C ASP A 97 -5.63 -6.21 4.70
N VAL A 98 -6.61 -5.41 5.19
CA VAL A 98 -7.38 -4.49 4.35
C VAL A 98 -6.47 -3.44 3.71
N TYR A 99 -5.50 -2.93 4.47
CA TYR A 99 -4.52 -1.99 3.93
C TYR A 99 -3.56 -2.65 2.93
N ALA A 100 -3.27 -3.94 3.09
CA ALA A 100 -2.39 -4.68 2.19
C ALA A 100 -3.05 -5.09 0.87
N GLU A 101 -4.32 -5.49 0.91
CA GLU A 101 -4.98 -6.16 -0.21
C GLU A 101 -6.16 -5.36 -0.79
N GLY A 102 -6.79 -4.50 0.02
CA GLY A 102 -8.18 -4.18 -0.26
C GLY A 102 -8.50 -2.76 -0.74
N CYS A 103 -7.68 -1.76 -0.44
CA CYS A 103 -8.08 -0.38 -0.76
C CYS A 103 -8.08 -0.07 -2.26
N GLU A 104 -7.17 -0.66 -3.02
CA GLU A 104 -7.04 -0.38 -4.46
C GLU A 104 -8.15 -1.04 -5.28
N ASP A 105 -8.51 -2.27 -4.97
CA ASP A 105 -9.64 -2.96 -5.64
C ASP A 105 -10.99 -2.30 -5.35
N ILE A 106 -11.13 -1.71 -4.17
CA ILE A 106 -12.35 -0.99 -3.79
C ILE A 106 -12.48 0.32 -4.54
N VAL A 107 -11.42 1.10 -4.62
CA VAL A 107 -11.38 2.36 -5.40
C VAL A 107 -11.65 2.06 -6.88
N GLU A 108 -11.13 0.95 -7.40
CA GLU A 108 -11.32 0.56 -8.79
C GLU A 108 -12.74 0.05 -9.09
N LEU A 109 -13.33 -0.77 -8.22
CA LEU A 109 -14.74 -1.16 -8.28
C LEU A 109 -15.68 0.05 -8.24
N LEU A 110 -15.25 1.12 -7.57
CA LEU A 110 -15.98 2.35 -7.41
C LEU A 110 -15.81 3.31 -8.61
N SER A 111 -14.70 3.25 -9.33
CA SER A 111 -14.42 4.11 -10.49
C SER A 111 -14.88 3.53 -11.82
N GLY A 112 -15.08 2.23 -11.93
CA GLY A 112 -15.47 1.51 -13.16
C GLY A 112 -16.98 1.32 -13.33
N GLY A 113 -17.66 2.14 -14.11
CA GLY A 113 -18.96 1.95 -14.83
C GLY A 113 -20.09 1.20 -14.18
N VAL A 114 -21.04 0.79 -14.06
CA VAL A 114 -22.24 0.01 -13.74
C VAL A 114 -22.15 -0.89 -12.51
N ASP A 115 -21.52 -0.46 -11.42
CA ASP A 115 -21.58 -1.19 -10.15
C ASP A 115 -22.78 -0.71 -9.31
N PRO A 116 -23.71 -1.60 -8.90
CA PRO A 116 -24.81 -1.25 -7.98
C PRO A 116 -24.31 -0.68 -6.65
N ALA A 117 -23.12 -1.10 -6.18
CA ALA A 117 -22.48 -0.57 -4.98
C ALA A 117 -22.11 0.92 -5.11
N ARG A 118 -21.81 1.42 -6.32
CA ARG A 118 -21.47 2.82 -6.59
C ARG A 118 -22.58 3.79 -6.21
N ARG A 119 -23.85 3.39 -6.34
CA ARG A 119 -25.02 4.22 -5.96
C ARG A 119 -25.16 4.41 -4.45
N TRP A 120 -24.43 3.65 -3.64
CA TRP A 120 -24.58 3.58 -2.19
C TRP A 120 -23.38 4.06 -1.41
N LEU A 121 -22.31 4.46 -2.10
CA LEU A 121 -21.18 5.07 -1.42
C LEU A 121 -21.59 6.37 -0.76
N PRO A 122 -21.38 6.50 0.54
CA PRO A 122 -21.48 7.79 1.16
C PRO A 122 -20.36 8.65 0.59
N THR A 123 -20.76 9.81 0.09
CA THR A 123 -19.85 10.78 -0.52
C THR A 123 -18.66 11.11 0.38
N TRP A 124 -18.86 11.08 1.70
CA TRP A 124 -17.84 11.38 2.70
C TRP A 124 -16.74 10.29 2.82
N ALA A 125 -17.09 9.01 2.76
CA ALA A 125 -16.11 7.93 2.91
C ALA A 125 -15.18 7.83 1.70
N TRP A 126 -15.73 8.02 0.52
CA TRP A 126 -15.00 8.00 -0.73
C TRP A 126 -14.21 9.29 -0.98
N MET A 127 -14.84 10.46 -0.72
CA MET A 127 -14.19 11.74 -0.99
C MET A 127 -12.96 11.99 -0.11
N HIS A 128 -12.91 11.47 1.11
CA HIS A 128 -11.78 11.79 2.00
C HIS A 128 -10.48 11.14 1.51
N GLY A 129 -10.49 9.85 1.23
CA GLY A 129 -9.31 9.14 0.71
C GLY A 129 -8.86 9.67 -0.67
N GLU A 130 -9.80 9.79 -1.63
CA GLU A 130 -9.49 10.34 -2.96
C GLU A 130 -9.09 11.83 -2.95
N LEU A 131 -9.72 12.63 -2.09
CA LEU A 131 -9.34 14.04 -1.97
C LEU A 131 -7.91 14.17 -1.46
N VAL A 132 -7.55 13.44 -0.40
CA VAL A 132 -6.20 13.50 0.17
C VAL A 132 -5.16 12.98 -0.83
N GLU A 133 -5.45 11.88 -1.53
CA GLU A 133 -4.58 11.37 -2.57
C GLU A 133 -4.46 12.37 -3.74
N ARG A 134 -5.59 12.87 -4.25
CA ARG A 134 -5.62 13.84 -5.35
C ARG A 134 -4.92 15.14 -4.95
N GLU A 135 -5.16 15.67 -3.76
CA GLU A 135 -4.47 16.85 -3.24
C GLU A 135 -2.97 16.61 -3.13
N ALA A 136 -2.53 15.45 -2.63
CA ALA A 136 -1.12 15.13 -2.52
C ALA A 136 -0.44 15.03 -3.89
N PHE A 137 -1.03 14.32 -4.85
CA PHE A 137 -0.50 14.27 -6.22
C PHE A 137 -0.55 15.64 -6.90
N GLN A 138 -1.59 16.42 -6.68
CA GLN A 138 -1.69 17.78 -7.20
C GLN A 138 -0.59 18.68 -6.63
N GLN A 139 -0.33 18.63 -5.32
CA GLN A 139 0.76 19.37 -4.68
C GLN A 139 2.15 18.96 -5.22
N ILE A 140 2.36 17.68 -5.51
CA ILE A 140 3.61 17.18 -6.08
C ILE A 140 3.77 17.65 -7.53
N ASN A 141 2.70 17.63 -8.32
CA ASN A 141 2.74 17.83 -9.79
C ASN A 141 2.48 19.28 -10.24
N GLU A 142 1.71 20.09 -9.49
CA GLU A 142 1.27 21.42 -9.91
C GLU A 142 2.45 22.36 -10.16
N GLY A 143 2.57 22.83 -11.41
CA GLY A 143 3.65 23.71 -11.83
C GLY A 143 5.07 23.14 -11.72
N ALA A 144 5.23 21.85 -11.38
CA ALA A 144 6.54 21.23 -11.23
C ALA A 144 7.18 20.93 -12.59
N SER A 145 8.47 21.15 -12.72
CA SER A 145 9.32 20.48 -13.72
C SER A 145 9.39 18.98 -13.40
N GLU A 146 9.88 18.16 -14.33
CA GLU A 146 10.10 16.73 -14.10
C GLU A 146 11.07 16.48 -12.92
N THR A 147 12.12 17.28 -12.84
CA THR A 147 13.10 17.20 -11.75
C THR A 147 12.48 17.53 -10.39
N GLU A 148 11.66 18.57 -10.30
CA GLU A 148 10.97 18.96 -9.07
C GLU A 148 9.93 17.92 -8.65
N TYR A 149 9.17 17.37 -9.61
CA TYR A 149 8.25 16.26 -9.36
C TYR A 149 8.97 15.07 -8.74
N THR A 150 10.05 14.63 -9.38
CA THR A 150 10.85 13.49 -8.92
C THR A 150 11.45 13.76 -7.54
N ALA A 151 12.04 14.94 -7.30
CA ALA A 151 12.62 15.29 -6.02
C ALA A 151 11.56 15.31 -4.90
N HIS A 152 10.38 15.88 -5.17
CA HIS A 152 9.30 15.95 -4.19
C HIS A 152 8.75 14.57 -3.83
N ARG A 153 8.40 13.74 -4.84
CA ARG A 153 7.88 12.39 -4.61
C ARG A 153 8.93 11.51 -3.92
N TYR A 154 10.19 11.59 -4.34
CA TYR A 154 11.30 10.88 -3.70
C TYR A 154 11.44 11.27 -2.23
N PHE A 155 11.35 12.60 -1.92
CA PHE A 155 11.38 13.06 -0.54
C PHE A 155 10.26 12.46 0.31
N VAL A 156 9.02 12.46 -0.18
CA VAL A 156 7.86 11.90 0.53
C VAL A 156 8.05 10.40 0.82
N VAL A 157 8.56 9.65 -0.15
CA VAL A 157 8.81 8.21 0.02
C VAL A 157 9.94 7.94 1.04
N LYS A 158 10.99 8.76 1.04
CA LYS A 158 12.16 8.57 1.93
C LYS A 158 11.96 9.14 3.33
N HIS A 159 11.10 10.13 3.49
CA HIS A 159 10.91 10.87 4.74
C HIS A 159 9.43 10.93 5.15
N PRO A 160 8.71 9.79 5.24
CA PRO A 160 7.28 9.81 5.56
C PRO A 160 7.00 10.16 7.02
N ALA A 161 8.01 10.20 7.90
CA ALA A 161 7.88 10.61 9.28
C ALA A 161 9.18 11.17 9.87
N GLY A 162 9.04 12.08 10.82
CA GLY A 162 10.17 12.71 11.50
C GLY A 162 9.76 13.84 12.43
N GLU A 163 10.72 14.64 12.87
CA GLU A 163 10.47 15.86 13.62
C GLU A 163 10.11 17.00 12.64
N GLU A 164 9.13 17.84 13.00
CA GLU A 164 8.54 18.85 12.11
C GLU A 164 9.58 19.80 11.50
N ARG A 165 10.42 20.43 12.32
CA ARG A 165 11.43 21.38 11.83
C ARG A 165 12.52 20.71 10.99
N PRO A 166 13.16 19.59 11.40
CA PRO A 166 14.10 18.87 10.56
C PRO A 166 13.51 18.41 9.24
N LEU A 167 12.23 17.93 9.21
CA LEU A 167 11.56 17.57 7.97
C LEU A 167 11.40 18.78 7.04
N ALA A 168 11.00 19.94 7.57
CA ALA A 168 10.85 21.16 6.78
C ALA A 168 12.19 21.66 6.21
N GLU A 169 13.26 21.60 7.00
CA GLU A 169 14.61 21.97 6.58
C GLU A 169 15.12 21.03 5.46
N LEU A 170 14.97 19.70 5.62
CA LEU A 170 15.32 18.71 4.61
C LEU A 170 14.49 18.87 3.34
N PHE A 171 13.18 19.11 3.47
CA PHE A 171 12.31 19.36 2.33
C PHE A 171 12.75 20.59 1.55
N SER A 172 13.00 21.70 2.23
CA SER A 172 13.47 22.94 1.59
C SER A 172 14.79 22.73 0.82
N GLN A 173 15.70 21.93 1.38
CA GLN A 173 16.97 21.62 0.71
C GLN A 173 16.79 20.72 -0.52
N ALA A 174 15.88 19.73 -0.45
CA ALA A 174 15.67 18.75 -1.50
C ALA A 174 14.76 19.25 -2.64
N VAL A 175 13.72 20.02 -2.31
CA VAL A 175 12.62 20.38 -3.21
C VAL A 175 12.50 21.89 -3.42
N GLY A 176 13.10 22.71 -2.52
CA GLY A 176 13.04 24.17 -2.56
C GLY A 176 11.79 24.74 -1.90
N MET A 177 11.27 25.84 -2.46
CA MET A 177 10.18 26.64 -1.86
C MET A 177 8.77 26.09 -2.16
N ARG A 178 8.64 24.85 -2.61
CA ARG A 178 7.35 24.25 -2.90
C ARG A 178 6.58 23.89 -1.62
N LYS A 179 5.25 23.78 -1.73
CA LYS A 179 4.41 23.29 -0.63
C LYS A 179 4.56 21.77 -0.51
N SER A 180 4.90 21.29 0.68
CA SER A 180 4.95 19.85 0.95
C SER A 180 3.55 19.23 1.01
N VAL A 181 3.47 17.91 0.81
CA VAL A 181 2.27 17.15 1.14
C VAL A 181 1.96 17.28 2.64
N ARG A 182 0.71 16.99 2.99
CA ARG A 182 0.25 17.13 4.36
C ARG A 182 0.92 16.13 5.30
N TYR A 183 1.62 16.67 6.31
CA TYR A 183 2.08 15.94 7.48
C TYR A 183 1.13 16.22 8.65
N VAL A 184 0.84 15.18 9.42
CA VAL A 184 -0.02 15.21 10.61
C VAL A 184 0.77 14.73 11.83
N PRO A 185 0.35 15.07 13.08
CA PRO A 185 0.94 14.48 14.27
C PRO A 185 0.86 12.96 14.22
N ILE A 186 1.91 12.27 14.69
CA ILE A 186 1.87 10.81 14.79
C ILE A 186 0.69 10.39 15.67
N PRO A 187 -0.21 9.49 15.18
CA PRO A 187 -1.36 9.01 15.90
C PRO A 187 -1.01 8.30 17.21
N ALA A 188 -1.93 8.31 18.18
CA ALA A 188 -1.69 7.79 19.53
C ALA A 188 -1.43 6.26 19.55
N ASP A 189 -2.06 5.51 18.66
CA ASP A 189 -1.89 4.07 18.45
C ASP A 189 -0.52 3.67 17.86
N GLN A 190 0.29 4.66 17.47
CA GLN A 190 1.66 4.49 16.98
C GLN A 190 2.70 4.99 17.99
N VAL A 191 2.24 5.33 19.21
CA VAL A 191 3.09 5.90 20.25
C VAL A 191 3.06 5.07 21.53
N PHE A 192 4.19 4.52 21.92
CA PHE A 192 4.31 3.76 23.16
C PHE A 192 4.39 4.67 24.38
N ARG A 193 3.42 4.51 25.29
CA ARG A 193 3.33 5.26 26.57
C ARG A 193 3.43 6.79 26.41
N GLY A 194 2.99 7.34 25.27
CA GLY A 194 3.06 8.78 25.00
C GLY A 194 4.49 9.34 24.86
N ARG A 195 5.52 8.51 24.72
CA ARG A 195 6.93 8.93 24.79
C ARG A 195 7.82 8.45 23.66
N PHE A 196 7.51 7.32 23.02
CA PHE A 196 8.36 6.71 22.01
C PHE A 196 7.57 6.20 20.82
N TRP A 197 8.19 6.22 19.66
CA TRP A 197 7.68 5.60 18.44
C TRP A 197 8.81 4.97 17.64
N TRP A 198 8.48 4.10 16.68
CA TRP A 198 9.46 3.43 15.83
C TRP A 198 9.08 3.57 14.36
N PRO A 199 10.01 4.02 13.51
CA PRO A 199 9.82 3.94 12.07
C PRO A 199 9.87 2.48 11.60
N CYS A 200 9.01 2.11 10.64
CA CYS A 200 9.16 0.84 9.96
C CYS A 200 10.52 0.79 9.22
N PRO A 201 11.31 -0.29 9.31
CA PRO A 201 12.61 -0.37 8.64
C PRO A 201 12.51 -0.37 7.11
N VAL A 202 11.32 -0.63 6.54
CA VAL A 202 11.07 -0.66 5.10
C VAL A 202 10.49 0.68 4.63
N CYS A 203 9.28 1.05 5.05
CA CYS A 203 8.62 2.28 4.59
C CYS A 203 8.89 3.52 5.45
N GLN A 204 9.61 3.43 6.55
CA GLN A 204 9.94 4.52 7.48
C GLN A 204 8.73 5.23 8.15
N TRP A 205 7.50 4.81 7.86
CA TRP A 205 6.29 5.31 8.53
C TRP A 205 6.19 4.77 9.96
N PRO A 206 5.54 5.46 10.92
CA PRO A 206 5.43 5.00 12.29
C PRO A 206 4.71 3.66 12.39
N MET A 207 5.27 2.73 13.14
CA MET A 207 4.68 1.42 13.37
C MET A 207 3.56 1.49 14.42
N HIS A 208 2.55 0.67 14.24
CA HIS A 208 1.47 0.46 15.20
C HIS A 208 1.99 -0.21 16.47
N VAL A 209 1.48 0.22 17.63
CA VAL A 209 1.84 -0.29 18.95
C VAL A 209 0.60 -0.89 19.60
N ASP A 210 0.60 -2.20 19.76
CA ASP A 210 -0.47 -2.94 20.42
C ASP A 210 0.12 -3.73 21.61
N GLY A 211 -0.12 -3.23 22.82
CA GLY A 211 0.46 -3.80 24.04
C GLY A 211 1.99 -3.85 23.97
N GLU A 212 2.56 -5.04 23.89
CA GLU A 212 4.00 -5.28 23.75
C GLU A 212 4.44 -5.50 22.29
N GLN A 213 3.51 -5.58 21.35
CA GLN A 213 3.81 -5.76 19.93
C GLN A 213 3.95 -4.41 19.24
N VAL A 214 4.97 -4.30 18.39
CA VAL A 214 5.21 -3.15 17.52
C VAL A 214 5.36 -3.66 16.09
N ARG A 215 4.46 -3.25 15.20
CA ARG A 215 4.40 -3.78 13.84
C ARG A 215 4.10 -2.72 12.78
N CYS A 216 4.57 -2.93 11.56
CA CYS A 216 4.14 -2.14 10.42
C CYS A 216 2.67 -2.47 10.10
N ARG A 217 1.86 -1.46 9.76
CA ARG A 217 0.49 -1.65 9.27
C ARG A 217 0.43 -2.27 7.87
N PHE A 218 1.55 -2.36 7.16
CA PHE A 218 1.64 -3.11 5.91
C PHE A 218 2.29 -4.47 6.20
N PRO A 219 1.50 -5.56 6.28
CA PRO A 219 1.97 -6.86 6.74
C PRO A 219 3.10 -7.44 5.90
N LEU A 220 3.09 -7.16 4.58
CA LEU A 220 4.10 -7.65 3.64
C LEU A 220 5.51 -7.10 3.89
N HIS A 221 5.63 -6.03 4.68
CA HIS A 221 6.93 -5.59 5.17
C HIS A 221 7.53 -6.56 6.19
N ASN A 222 6.72 -7.46 6.76
CA ASN A 222 7.14 -8.43 7.78
C ASN A 222 7.93 -7.81 8.95
N ALA A 223 7.60 -6.55 9.27
CA ALA A 223 8.25 -5.76 10.31
C ALA A 223 7.45 -5.88 11.60
N VAL A 224 7.62 -7.01 12.30
CA VAL A 224 6.95 -7.34 13.56
C VAL A 224 8.00 -7.53 14.65
N TYR A 225 7.81 -6.83 15.77
CA TYR A 225 8.72 -6.81 16.90
C TYR A 225 7.96 -6.90 18.21
N PHE A 226 8.67 -7.31 19.29
CA PHE A 226 8.16 -7.31 20.64
C PHE A 226 9.03 -6.44 21.54
N LEU A 227 8.41 -5.78 22.50
CA LEU A 227 9.13 -5.00 23.50
C LEU A 227 9.89 -5.95 24.43
N ARG A 228 11.16 -5.67 24.68
CA ARG A 228 11.95 -6.42 25.65
C ARG A 228 11.58 -6.03 27.08
N ALA A 229 11.45 -7.01 27.95
CA ALA A 229 11.08 -6.81 29.36
C ALA A 229 12.11 -5.95 30.15
N ASP A 230 13.38 -5.97 29.74
CA ASP A 230 14.48 -5.23 30.36
C ASP A 230 14.55 -3.75 29.94
N SER A 231 13.71 -3.34 28.98
CA SER A 231 13.80 -2.01 28.35
C SER A 231 13.03 -0.91 29.10
N ALA A 232 12.58 -1.16 30.34
CA ALA A 232 11.60 -0.31 31.04
C ALA A 232 12.09 1.07 31.48
N LYS A 233 13.39 1.40 31.47
CA LYS A 233 13.87 2.60 32.18
C LYS A 233 14.23 3.82 31.32
N TRP A 234 14.81 3.69 30.13
CA TRP A 234 15.31 4.85 29.39
C TRP A 234 14.92 4.92 27.90
N ARG A 235 15.17 3.84 27.13
CA ARG A 235 14.72 3.70 25.74
C ARG A 235 14.26 2.27 25.52
N PRO A 236 13.01 2.05 25.17
CA PRO A 236 12.50 0.70 24.94
C PRO A 236 13.22 0.07 23.73
N LYS A 237 13.68 -1.16 23.91
CA LYS A 237 14.30 -1.96 22.86
C LYS A 237 13.30 -2.95 22.30
N LEU A 238 13.36 -3.15 21.02
CA LEU A 238 12.54 -4.16 20.34
C LEU A 238 13.33 -5.46 20.22
N GLN A 239 12.64 -6.58 20.24
CA GLN A 239 13.13 -7.89 19.83
C GLN A 239 12.39 -8.29 18.57
N ARG A 240 13.13 -8.74 17.56
CA ARG A 240 12.55 -9.16 16.29
C ARG A 240 11.78 -10.47 16.45
N ARG A 241 10.65 -10.61 15.75
CA ARG A 241 10.00 -11.90 15.51
C ARG A 241 10.89 -12.75 14.59
N ASP A 242 10.93 -14.06 14.79
CA ASP A 242 11.65 -14.99 13.91
C ASP A 242 11.12 -14.87 12.46
N GLY A 243 12.05 -14.86 11.50
CA GLY A 243 11.74 -14.67 10.09
C GLY A 243 11.41 -13.24 9.63
N GLY A 244 11.35 -12.27 10.56
CA GLY A 244 11.07 -10.87 10.22
C GLY A 244 12.26 -10.12 9.60
N VAL A 245 12.05 -8.84 9.22
CA VAL A 245 13.08 -7.97 8.62
C VAL A 245 14.34 -7.92 9.49
N PRO A 246 15.53 -8.11 8.93
CA PRO A 246 16.80 -8.17 9.70
C PRO A 246 17.11 -6.90 10.49
N ARG A 247 16.72 -5.73 9.95
CA ARG A 247 17.02 -4.44 10.56
C ARG A 247 16.06 -4.14 11.71
N GLN A 248 16.61 -3.92 12.89
CA GLN A 248 15.86 -3.52 14.08
C GLN A 248 15.81 -1.99 14.17
N PRO A 249 14.63 -1.36 14.19
CA PRO A 249 14.54 0.09 14.30
C PRO A 249 14.83 0.55 15.72
N ALA A 250 15.48 1.71 15.83
CA ALA A 250 15.70 2.37 17.11
C ALA A 250 14.46 3.17 17.52
N ALA A 251 14.12 3.17 18.81
CA ALA A 251 13.10 4.03 19.36
C ALA A 251 13.45 5.50 19.12
N ARG A 252 12.48 6.29 18.66
CA ARG A 252 12.55 7.75 18.56
C ARG A 252 11.70 8.37 19.66
N SER A 253 12.16 9.51 20.22
CA SER A 253 11.37 10.26 21.19
C SER A 253 10.14 10.83 20.52
N PHE A 254 8.99 10.74 21.18
CA PHE A 254 7.76 11.39 20.74
C PHE A 254 7.62 12.76 21.37
N HIS A 255 7.37 13.76 20.57
CA HIS A 255 7.11 15.13 20.99
C HIS A 255 5.76 15.58 20.44
N ARG A 256 4.87 15.97 21.36
CA ARG A 256 3.50 16.38 20.99
C ARG A 256 3.46 17.79 20.43
N GLU A 257 4.36 18.65 20.87
CA GLU A 257 4.37 20.07 20.56
C GLU A 257 5.80 20.60 20.36
N GLY A 258 5.92 21.83 19.87
CA GLY A 258 7.19 22.53 19.67
C GLY A 258 7.91 22.15 18.37
N PRO A 259 9.13 22.67 18.15
CA PRO A 259 9.87 22.50 16.89
C PRO A 259 10.31 21.06 16.62
N LYS A 260 10.29 20.20 17.64
CA LYS A 260 10.55 18.76 17.54
C LYS A 260 9.30 17.92 17.49
N ARG A 261 8.13 18.52 17.27
CA ARG A 261 6.86 17.80 17.14
C ARG A 261 7.02 16.61 16.18
N SER A 262 6.56 15.46 16.61
CA SER A 262 6.67 14.23 15.82
C SER A 262 5.53 14.15 14.80
N MET A 263 5.89 14.13 13.54
CA MET A 263 4.97 14.21 12.40
C MET A 263 5.13 12.99 11.49
N CYS A 264 4.05 12.62 10.81
CA CYS A 264 4.08 11.65 9.71
C CYS A 264 3.16 12.12 8.58
N VAL A 265 3.38 11.60 7.37
CA VAL A 265 2.40 11.81 6.28
C VAL A 265 1.08 11.16 6.67
N GLU A 266 -0.02 11.76 6.20
CA GLU A 266 -1.37 11.22 6.41
C GLU A 266 -1.49 9.80 5.85
N THR A 267 -2.36 8.98 6.44
CA THR A 267 -2.49 7.54 6.10
C THR A 267 -2.74 7.31 4.61
N ALA A 268 -3.55 8.17 3.95
CA ALA A 268 -3.79 8.05 2.51
C ALA A 268 -2.51 8.33 1.69
N VAL A 269 -1.73 9.36 2.06
CA VAL A 269 -0.43 9.63 1.43
C VAL A 269 0.54 8.48 1.64
N TRP A 270 0.59 7.93 2.86
CA TRP A 270 1.40 6.75 3.15
C TRP A 270 0.99 5.58 2.26
N ARG A 271 -0.31 5.27 2.17
CA ARG A 271 -0.80 4.12 1.40
C ARG A 271 -0.54 4.25 -0.10
N HIS A 272 -0.87 5.40 -0.68
CA HIS A 272 -0.89 5.56 -2.14
C HIS A 272 0.43 6.09 -2.73
N ILE A 273 1.24 6.81 -1.95
CA ILE A 273 2.50 7.39 -2.43
C ILE A 273 3.71 6.69 -1.82
N VAL A 274 3.71 6.46 -0.49
CA VAL A 274 4.89 5.89 0.17
C VAL A 274 4.99 4.39 -0.10
N ILE A 275 3.93 3.61 0.15
CA ILE A 275 3.95 2.15 -0.03
C ILE A 275 4.25 1.79 -1.49
N SER A 276 3.55 2.39 -2.45
CA SER A 276 3.83 2.17 -3.87
C SER A 276 5.26 2.56 -4.25
N GLY A 277 5.72 3.72 -3.76
CA GLY A 277 7.05 4.25 -4.05
C GLY A 277 8.22 3.50 -3.43
N VAL A 278 8.02 2.73 -2.34
CA VAL A 278 9.12 1.99 -1.67
C VAL A 278 9.84 1.05 -2.62
N SER A 279 9.11 0.24 -3.37
CA SER A 279 9.70 -0.73 -4.30
C SER A 279 10.33 -0.04 -5.52
N GLU A 280 9.72 1.03 -6.02
CA GLU A 280 10.22 1.85 -7.12
C GLU A 280 11.56 2.50 -6.74
N VAL A 281 11.62 3.18 -5.59
CA VAL A 281 12.82 3.84 -5.07
C VAL A 281 13.91 2.82 -4.73
N TYR A 282 13.54 1.68 -4.12
CA TYR A 282 14.50 0.60 -3.85
C TYR A 282 15.17 0.10 -5.13
N LEU A 283 14.38 -0.18 -6.17
CA LEU A 283 14.90 -0.63 -7.46
C LEU A 283 15.78 0.44 -8.10
N PHE A 284 15.33 1.70 -8.07
CA PHE A 284 16.11 2.83 -8.56
C PHE A 284 17.48 2.93 -7.86
N GLU A 285 17.53 2.96 -6.54
CA GLU A 285 18.78 3.09 -5.77
C GLU A 285 19.75 1.92 -6.04
N ARG A 286 19.21 0.71 -6.20
CA ARG A 286 20.03 -0.48 -6.50
C ARG A 286 20.61 -0.46 -7.92
N LEU A 287 19.89 0.10 -8.89
CA LEU A 287 20.36 0.26 -10.26
C LEU A 287 21.31 1.45 -10.39
N ASP A 288 21.02 2.56 -9.71
CA ASP A 288 21.87 3.75 -9.68
C ASP A 288 23.25 3.46 -9.08
N ALA A 289 23.36 2.56 -8.12
CA ALA A 289 24.62 2.06 -7.60
C ALA A 289 25.50 1.35 -8.67
N LEU A 290 24.95 1.03 -9.84
CA LEU A 290 25.67 0.48 -10.98
C LEU A 290 26.02 1.56 -12.04
N ARG A 291 25.78 2.83 -11.77
CA ARG A 291 26.01 3.96 -12.69
C ARG A 291 27.47 4.00 -13.21
N GLU A 292 28.42 3.85 -12.32
CA GLU A 292 29.86 3.81 -12.69
C GLU A 292 30.23 2.61 -13.58
N ARG A 293 29.36 1.61 -13.63
CA ARG A 293 29.50 0.42 -14.49
C ARG A 293 28.71 0.54 -15.80
N GLY A 294 28.20 1.74 -16.13
CA GLY A 294 27.52 2.01 -17.38
C GLY A 294 26.01 1.74 -17.36
N VAL A 295 25.38 1.67 -16.18
CA VAL A 295 23.90 1.67 -16.08
C VAL A 295 23.42 3.10 -15.95
N GLU A 296 22.50 3.50 -16.81
CA GLU A 296 21.73 4.72 -16.71
C GLU A 296 20.34 4.38 -16.19
N VAL A 297 19.88 5.07 -15.15
CA VAL A 297 18.54 4.90 -14.60
C VAL A 297 17.89 6.25 -14.33
N GLN A 298 16.62 6.36 -14.69
CA GLN A 298 15.78 7.53 -14.44
C GLN A 298 14.53 7.07 -13.69
N LEU A 299 14.19 7.81 -12.63
CA LEU A 299 13.02 7.57 -11.80
C LEU A 299 11.89 8.50 -12.26
N TRP A 300 10.68 7.95 -12.44
CA TRP A 300 9.44 8.63 -12.85
C TRP A 300 9.56 9.52 -14.09
N PRO A 301 10.06 9.00 -15.22
CA PRO A 301 10.24 9.79 -16.43
C PRO A 301 8.90 10.33 -16.95
N GLY A 302 8.92 11.58 -17.42
CA GLY A 302 7.73 12.26 -17.92
C GLY A 302 6.66 12.46 -16.83
N LYS A 303 7.09 12.69 -15.59
CA LYS A 303 6.22 12.86 -14.40
C LYS A 303 5.29 11.66 -14.19
N ASP A 304 5.89 10.49 -14.04
CA ASP A 304 5.18 9.24 -13.77
C ASP A 304 4.45 8.62 -14.97
N ARG A 305 4.97 8.86 -16.19
CA ARG A 305 4.45 8.15 -17.36
C ARG A 305 4.67 6.63 -17.24
N TYR A 306 5.76 6.24 -16.60
CA TYR A 306 6.11 4.92 -16.07
C TYR A 306 7.14 5.10 -14.95
N ASP A 307 7.37 4.09 -14.14
CA ASP A 307 8.11 4.26 -12.89
C ASP A 307 9.62 4.38 -13.08
N LEU A 308 10.23 3.54 -13.96
CA LEU A 308 11.67 3.59 -14.22
C LEU A 308 12.01 3.41 -15.70
N LEU A 309 13.04 4.14 -16.13
CA LEU A 309 13.77 3.89 -17.38
C LEU A 309 15.16 3.39 -17.02
N VAL A 310 15.55 2.22 -17.52
CA VAL A 310 16.87 1.63 -17.28
C VAL A 310 17.55 1.37 -18.61
N ARG A 311 18.80 1.78 -18.76
CA ARG A 311 19.61 1.61 -19.97
C ARG A 311 21.00 1.09 -19.67
N VAL A 312 21.53 0.30 -20.58
CA VAL A 312 22.96 -0.02 -20.67
C VAL A 312 23.39 0.32 -22.11
N PRO A 313 23.82 1.57 -22.37
CA PRO A 313 24.09 2.05 -23.73
C PRO A 313 25.09 1.18 -24.49
N ALA A 314 26.11 0.67 -23.82
CA ALA A 314 27.15 -0.19 -24.42
C ALA A 314 26.60 -1.49 -25.05
N THR A 315 25.45 -1.99 -24.61
CA THR A 315 24.79 -3.18 -25.16
C THR A 315 23.52 -2.84 -25.95
N GLY A 316 23.03 -1.60 -25.88
CA GLY A 316 21.75 -1.17 -26.45
C GLY A 316 20.54 -1.68 -25.66
N TRP A 317 20.77 -2.22 -24.46
CA TRP A 317 19.70 -2.74 -23.62
C TRP A 317 18.91 -1.61 -22.94
N GLU A 318 17.58 -1.66 -23.06
CA GLU A 318 16.65 -0.70 -22.44
C GLU A 318 15.45 -1.43 -21.86
N LEU A 319 15.01 -1.04 -20.65
CA LEU A 319 13.73 -1.41 -20.05
C LEU A 319 12.96 -0.18 -19.61
N ARG A 320 11.67 -0.16 -19.94
CA ARG A 320 10.66 0.74 -19.37
C ARG A 320 9.82 -0.06 -18.42
N ILE A 321 9.82 0.33 -17.16
CA ILE A 321 9.31 -0.46 -16.04
C ILE A 321 8.14 0.27 -15.38
N ASP A 322 7.06 -0.46 -15.15
CA ASP A 322 5.98 -0.12 -14.24
C ASP A 322 6.04 -1.08 -13.05
N VAL A 323 6.24 -0.59 -11.84
CA VAL A 323 6.23 -1.39 -10.60
C VAL A 323 4.80 -1.48 -10.09
N LYS A 324 4.31 -2.70 -9.85
CA LYS A 324 2.94 -2.93 -9.39
C LYS A 324 2.93 -3.81 -8.14
N ASP A 325 2.40 -3.25 -7.06
CA ASP A 325 2.29 -3.93 -5.77
C ASP A 325 0.82 -4.24 -5.46
N TYR A 326 0.31 -5.29 -6.09
CA TYR A 326 -1.07 -5.77 -5.93
C TYR A 326 -1.13 -7.12 -5.25
N GLY A 327 -2.11 -7.31 -4.35
CA GLY A 327 -2.31 -8.57 -3.66
C GLY A 327 -2.86 -9.68 -4.56
N CYS A 328 -3.67 -9.33 -5.56
CA CYS A 328 -4.35 -10.27 -6.44
C CYS A 328 -3.87 -10.13 -7.90
N ALA A 329 -3.25 -11.20 -8.43
CA ALA A 329 -2.78 -11.23 -9.81
C ALA A 329 -3.91 -11.01 -10.83
N VAL A 330 -5.07 -11.62 -10.60
CA VAL A 330 -6.23 -11.51 -11.50
C VAL A 330 -6.73 -10.07 -11.58
N SER A 331 -6.86 -9.39 -10.44
CA SER A 331 -7.28 -7.99 -10.39
C SER A 331 -6.30 -7.08 -11.12
N LEU A 332 -4.99 -7.28 -10.91
CA LEU A 332 -3.96 -6.53 -11.62
C LEU A 332 -4.01 -6.79 -13.13
N ALA A 333 -4.13 -8.04 -13.55
CA ALA A 333 -4.22 -8.39 -14.96
C ALA A 333 -5.44 -7.74 -15.64
N ASP A 334 -6.60 -7.78 -15.01
CA ASP A 334 -7.82 -7.14 -15.52
C ASP A 334 -7.67 -5.63 -15.65
N ARG A 335 -7.01 -4.98 -14.68
CA ARG A 335 -6.71 -3.55 -14.73
C ARG A 335 -5.80 -3.21 -15.89
N LEU A 336 -4.69 -3.94 -16.04
CA LEU A 336 -3.72 -3.71 -17.11
C LEU A 336 -4.30 -3.98 -18.51
N ARG A 337 -5.26 -4.92 -18.64
CA ARG A 337 -6.00 -5.12 -19.90
C ARG A 337 -6.91 -3.94 -20.23
N ARG A 338 -7.62 -3.40 -19.23
CA ARG A 338 -8.52 -2.24 -19.40
C ARG A 338 -7.75 -0.94 -19.64
N LYS A 339 -6.62 -0.76 -18.96
CA LYS A 339 -5.77 0.42 -19.07
C LYS A 339 -4.32 -0.03 -19.28
N PRO A 340 -3.92 -0.29 -20.52
CA PRO A 340 -2.57 -0.74 -20.82
C PRO A 340 -1.52 0.27 -20.34
N PRO A 341 -0.43 -0.20 -19.71
CA PRO A 341 0.64 0.67 -19.23
C PRO A 341 1.45 1.23 -20.40
N ALA A 342 2.13 2.36 -20.18
CA ALA A 342 3.10 2.90 -21.12
C ALA A 342 4.43 2.12 -21.14
N ALA A 343 4.67 1.30 -20.14
CA ALA A 343 5.80 0.38 -20.02
C ALA A 343 5.46 -0.98 -20.63
N HIS A 344 6.47 -1.66 -21.17
CA HIS A 344 6.32 -3.06 -21.63
C HIS A 344 6.73 -4.09 -20.57
N THR A 345 7.33 -3.64 -19.49
CA THR A 345 7.77 -4.49 -18.38
C THR A 345 7.04 -4.11 -17.10
N ILE A 346 6.28 -5.06 -16.57
CA ILE A 346 5.67 -4.98 -15.24
C ILE A 346 6.62 -5.61 -14.24
N VAL A 347 6.91 -4.93 -13.15
CA VAL A 347 7.75 -5.45 -12.08
C VAL A 347 6.94 -5.53 -10.81
N ILE A 348 6.96 -6.69 -10.16
CA ILE A 348 6.33 -6.88 -8.85
C ILE A 348 7.39 -7.06 -7.78
N PRO A 349 7.13 -6.61 -6.52
CA PRO A 349 8.05 -6.82 -5.40
C PRO A 349 8.33 -8.29 -5.15
N ASP A 350 9.55 -8.62 -4.71
CA ASP A 350 9.95 -10.02 -4.47
C ASP A 350 9.08 -10.73 -3.42
N TYR A 351 8.51 -10.00 -2.45
CA TYR A 351 7.62 -10.58 -1.44
C TYR A 351 6.27 -11.04 -1.97
N ARG A 352 5.89 -10.66 -3.19
CA ARG A 352 4.72 -11.19 -3.88
C ARG A 352 4.94 -12.61 -4.42
N GLY A 353 6.20 -12.97 -4.65
CA GLY A 353 6.65 -14.31 -4.99
C GLY A 353 6.53 -14.69 -6.47
N GLU A 354 7.19 -15.80 -6.78
CA GLU A 354 7.25 -16.32 -8.14
C GLU A 354 5.88 -16.79 -8.67
N ALA A 355 5.05 -17.34 -7.78
CA ALA A 355 3.71 -17.83 -8.17
C ALA A 355 2.84 -16.71 -8.75
N GLN A 356 2.84 -15.50 -8.12
CA GLN A 356 2.10 -14.36 -8.64
C GLN A 356 2.69 -13.83 -9.95
N ARG A 357 4.03 -13.82 -10.09
CA ARG A 357 4.70 -13.47 -11.34
C ARG A 357 4.29 -14.41 -12.47
N ASP A 358 4.28 -15.72 -12.23
CA ASP A 358 3.95 -16.74 -13.23
C ASP A 358 2.50 -16.62 -13.66
N GLU A 359 1.57 -16.45 -12.72
CA GLU A 359 0.16 -16.20 -13.00
C GLU A 359 -0.06 -14.93 -13.83
N LEU A 360 0.63 -13.84 -13.51
CA LEU A 360 0.55 -12.61 -14.31
C LEU A 360 1.15 -12.77 -15.69
N THR A 361 2.24 -13.53 -15.85
CA THR A 361 2.87 -13.81 -17.14
C THR A 361 1.92 -14.58 -18.04
N GLU A 362 1.20 -15.57 -17.51
CA GLU A 362 0.20 -16.34 -18.25
C GLU A 362 -0.99 -15.45 -18.68
N GLN A 363 -1.45 -14.58 -17.79
CA GLN A 363 -2.59 -13.71 -18.05
C GLN A 363 -2.28 -12.51 -18.96
N LEU A 364 -1.02 -12.09 -19.06
CA LEU A 364 -0.57 -10.89 -19.77
C LEU A 364 0.52 -11.23 -20.82
N PRO A 365 0.22 -12.03 -21.84
CA PRO A 365 1.23 -12.54 -22.79
C PRO A 365 1.95 -11.43 -23.59
N ASN A 366 1.37 -10.22 -23.65
CA ASN A 366 1.95 -9.07 -24.36
C ASN A 366 2.85 -8.20 -23.47
N LEU A 367 3.00 -8.52 -22.19
CA LEU A 367 3.84 -7.81 -21.25
C LEU A 367 4.90 -8.75 -20.67
N THR A 368 6.08 -8.21 -20.40
CA THR A 368 7.09 -8.94 -19.63
C THR A 368 6.82 -8.71 -18.15
N VAL A 369 6.64 -9.79 -17.38
CA VAL A 369 6.47 -9.68 -15.91
C VAL A 369 7.71 -10.21 -15.22
N LEU A 370 8.30 -9.40 -14.33
CA LEU A 370 9.53 -9.72 -13.61
C LEU A 370 9.39 -9.40 -12.12
N LEU A 371 10.18 -10.09 -11.30
CA LEU A 371 10.46 -9.70 -9.92
C LEU A 371 11.53 -8.60 -9.88
N VAL A 372 11.55 -7.80 -8.82
CA VAL A 372 12.60 -6.78 -8.59
C VAL A 372 14.00 -7.39 -8.67
N SER A 373 14.23 -8.55 -8.05
CA SER A 373 15.51 -9.28 -8.09
C SER A 373 15.91 -9.72 -9.50
N GLU A 374 14.95 -10.06 -10.36
CA GLU A 374 15.20 -10.47 -11.74
C GLU A 374 15.66 -9.29 -12.60
N VAL A 375 15.07 -8.10 -12.43
CA VAL A 375 15.54 -6.88 -13.09
C VAL A 375 16.99 -6.56 -12.69
N LEU A 376 17.31 -6.63 -11.41
CA LEU A 376 18.68 -6.40 -10.92
C LEU A 376 19.68 -7.42 -11.48
N LYS A 377 19.28 -8.68 -11.63
CA LYS A 377 20.10 -9.74 -12.23
C LYS A 377 20.31 -9.48 -13.72
N ALA A 378 19.26 -9.06 -14.45
CA ALA A 378 19.35 -8.70 -15.86
C ALA A 378 20.32 -7.53 -16.10
N ALA A 379 20.16 -6.42 -15.36
CA ALA A 379 21.05 -5.28 -15.45
C ALA A 379 22.53 -5.64 -15.19
N LYS A 380 22.80 -6.43 -14.14
CA LYS A 380 24.16 -6.92 -13.85
C LYS A 380 24.71 -7.80 -14.97
N THR A 381 23.87 -8.57 -15.64
CA THR A 381 24.27 -9.41 -16.77
C THR A 381 24.66 -8.56 -17.97
N GLU A 382 23.87 -7.51 -18.28
CA GLU A 382 24.20 -6.58 -19.37
C GLU A 382 25.49 -5.79 -19.12
N VAL A 383 25.70 -5.33 -17.89
CA VAL A 383 26.99 -4.70 -17.48
C VAL A 383 28.18 -5.64 -17.72
N ARG A 384 28.05 -6.95 -17.39
CA ARG A 384 29.12 -7.92 -17.65
C ARG A 384 29.37 -8.13 -19.15
N LYS A 385 28.31 -8.10 -19.98
CA LYS A 385 28.45 -8.18 -21.46
C LYS A 385 29.17 -6.96 -22.01
N ALA A 386 28.83 -5.76 -21.50
CA ALA A 386 29.48 -4.51 -21.86
C ALA A 386 31.00 -4.51 -21.56
N GLY A 387 31.40 -5.03 -20.39
CA GLY A 387 32.81 -5.11 -19.99
C GLY A 387 33.63 -6.19 -20.72
N ARG A 388 33.01 -7.03 -21.57
CA ARG A 388 33.67 -8.04 -22.41
C ARG A 388 33.84 -7.63 -23.85
N ARG A 389 33.22 -6.52 -24.24
CA ARG A 389 33.37 -5.84 -25.54
C ARG A 389 34.42 -4.74 -25.45
#